data_eb93a2471e479f3220a3e5e8b94c86a0
#
_entry.id   eb93a2471e479f3220a3e5e8b94c86a0
#
_cell.length_a   1.000
_cell.length_b   1.000
_cell.length_c   1.000
_cell.angle_alpha   90.00
_cell.angle_beta   90.00
_cell.angle_gamma   90.00
#
_symmetry.space_group_name_H-M   'P 1'
#
loop_
_entity.id
_entity.type
_entity.pdbx_description
1 polymer ?
#
loop_
_entity_poly.entity_id
_entity_poly.type
_entity_poly.pdbx_seq_one_letter_code
_entity_poly.pdbx_strand_id
1 'polypeptide(L)'
;MKWELEKEIKLPTAALGLSTLPHSESLLVSCFDGSILRVDPRESTWETLGHHQSYASGVVSVLDGSMAVSAGYDGVLQWHHLGSGKTVAVEKIHDFWSWQLKASPNGRLVASVTGQYLCGGERYEPAQEKEPSIKVFDAQTQSMVAQFSHLPPVLSVAFSPDSRFLAAANMMGDVRVWDLKEQRLECSWNTPDFTSWGIIKSHHYIGGIFDLCFSPGGEHLLVCGMGPMRDPMAGNGKQTWQRLEWRGETPEKVGEIKDGDRGRGLMETLSWHPDGKVFAMAGRMAQGSWNVALFDAQEGSLIQGMDNKTRITRSAFSPEGTQLFLTGSKSQGEPKEGKWSEFGRLMIYQTVPSDEKTPPSEASEGS
;
A
#
# COMPACT_ATOMS: atom_id res chain seq x y z
N MET A 1 -8.45 7.44 21.88
CA MET A 1 -9.24 7.36 20.63
C MET A 1 -9.20 5.92 20.20
N LYS A 2 -10.34 5.30 19.91
CA LYS A 2 -10.48 3.90 19.49
C LYS A 2 -11.06 3.87 18.09
N TRP A 3 -10.64 2.89 17.27
CA TRP A 3 -11.15 2.68 15.93
C TRP A 3 -12.06 1.44 15.94
N GLU A 4 -13.28 1.58 15.44
CA GLU A 4 -14.26 0.50 15.37
C GLU A 4 -14.79 0.33 13.95
N LEU A 5 -15.09 -0.91 13.59
CA LEU A 5 -15.69 -1.22 12.29
C LEU A 5 -17.09 -0.64 12.21
N GLU A 6 -17.27 0.35 11.34
CA GLU A 6 -18.56 0.95 11.04
C GLU A 6 -19.32 0.13 9.99
N LYS A 7 -18.62 -0.25 8.91
CA LYS A 7 -19.25 -0.88 7.76
C LYS A 7 -18.30 -1.84 7.02
N GLU A 8 -18.86 -2.94 6.53
CA GLU A 8 -18.19 -3.88 5.62
C GLU A 8 -19.01 -3.98 4.33
N ILE A 9 -18.39 -3.66 3.19
CA ILE A 9 -18.99 -3.77 1.86
C ILE A 9 -18.33 -4.97 1.15
N LYS A 10 -19.18 -5.86 0.64
CA LYS A 10 -18.72 -6.98 -0.19
C LYS A 10 -18.44 -6.46 -1.59
N LEU A 11 -17.31 -6.88 -2.16
CA LEU A 11 -16.92 -6.59 -3.53
C LEU A 11 -16.90 -7.90 -4.33
N PRO A 12 -17.09 -7.84 -5.65
CA PRO A 12 -17.24 -9.05 -6.47
C PRO A 12 -16.01 -9.97 -6.40
N THR A 13 -14.81 -9.39 -6.27
CA THR A 13 -13.54 -10.11 -6.22
C THR A 13 -12.56 -9.39 -5.28
N ALA A 14 -11.37 -9.98 -5.03
CA ALA A 14 -10.37 -9.38 -4.18
C ALA A 14 -10.02 -7.95 -4.66
N ALA A 15 -10.03 -7.00 -3.75
CA ALA A 15 -9.56 -5.64 -4.01
C ALA A 15 -8.04 -5.57 -3.87
N LEU A 16 -7.34 -4.93 -4.80
CA LEU A 16 -5.90 -4.80 -4.85
C LEU A 16 -5.44 -3.35 -4.69
N GLY A 17 -6.26 -2.38 -5.08
CA GLY A 17 -5.98 -0.95 -4.97
C GLY A 17 -7.11 -0.21 -4.29
N LEU A 18 -6.79 0.98 -3.76
CA LEU A 18 -7.72 1.87 -3.08
C LEU A 18 -7.25 3.31 -3.25
N SER A 19 -8.17 4.21 -3.57
CA SER A 19 -7.94 5.65 -3.53
C SER A 19 -9.18 6.37 -3.06
N THR A 20 -8.99 7.38 -2.22
CA THR A 20 -10.03 8.37 -1.90
C THR A 20 -10.19 9.35 -3.06
N LEU A 21 -11.35 9.98 -3.14
CA LEU A 21 -11.64 11.05 -4.11
C LEU A 21 -11.72 12.38 -3.38
N PRO A 22 -11.03 13.43 -3.85
CA PRO A 22 -11.24 14.78 -3.35
C PRO A 22 -12.72 15.19 -3.48
N HIS A 23 -13.24 15.89 -2.49
CA HIS A 23 -14.60 16.43 -2.48
C HIS A 23 -15.73 15.40 -2.69
N SER A 24 -15.45 14.11 -2.43
CA SER A 24 -16.41 13.03 -2.59
C SER A 24 -16.20 11.96 -1.52
N GLU A 25 -17.27 11.35 -1.06
CA GLU A 25 -17.19 10.17 -0.20
C GLU A 25 -16.95 8.87 -0.98
N SER A 26 -17.12 8.92 -2.30
CA SER A 26 -16.87 7.74 -3.15
C SER A 26 -15.39 7.33 -3.09
N LEU A 27 -15.15 6.05 -3.26
CA LEU A 27 -13.82 5.45 -3.28
C LEU A 27 -13.55 4.78 -4.63
N LEU A 28 -12.31 4.80 -5.07
CA LEU A 28 -11.87 4.03 -6.22
C LEU A 28 -11.23 2.74 -5.74
N VAL A 29 -11.59 1.62 -6.35
CA VAL A 29 -11.07 0.29 -6.02
C VAL A 29 -10.66 -0.42 -7.30
N SER A 30 -9.45 -0.96 -7.33
CA SER A 30 -9.01 -1.86 -8.40
C SER A 30 -9.04 -3.32 -7.92
N CYS A 31 -9.39 -4.24 -8.80
CA CYS A 31 -9.77 -5.59 -8.43
C CYS A 31 -8.94 -6.67 -9.15
N PHE A 32 -8.94 -7.86 -8.56
CA PHE A 32 -8.22 -9.04 -9.03
C PHE A 32 -8.72 -9.56 -10.40
N ASP A 33 -9.99 -9.34 -10.74
CA ASP A 33 -10.52 -9.68 -12.07
C ASP A 33 -10.20 -8.65 -13.16
N GLY A 34 -9.52 -7.56 -12.80
CA GLY A 34 -9.18 -6.45 -13.69
C GLY A 34 -10.16 -5.27 -13.63
N SER A 35 -11.28 -5.40 -12.93
CA SER A 35 -12.26 -4.30 -12.86
C SER A 35 -11.75 -3.12 -12.03
N ILE A 36 -12.15 -1.92 -12.46
CA ILE A 36 -11.96 -0.65 -11.76
C ILE A 36 -13.33 -0.17 -11.34
N LEU A 37 -13.53 -0.04 -10.03
CA LEU A 37 -14.81 0.30 -9.43
C LEU A 37 -14.77 1.71 -8.82
N ARG A 38 -15.87 2.44 -8.98
CA ARG A 38 -16.22 3.58 -8.12
C ARG A 38 -17.27 3.08 -7.13
N VAL A 39 -16.93 3.08 -5.86
CA VAL A 39 -17.77 2.57 -4.78
C VAL A 39 -18.40 3.73 -4.03
N ASP A 40 -19.71 3.69 -3.84
CA ASP A 40 -20.45 4.56 -2.92
C ASP A 40 -20.55 3.85 -1.55
N PRO A 41 -19.83 4.34 -0.53
CA PRO A 41 -19.85 3.71 0.78
C PRO A 41 -21.18 3.91 1.53
N ARG A 42 -21.96 4.96 1.23
CA ARG A 42 -23.28 5.20 1.86
C ARG A 42 -24.28 4.15 1.42
N GLU A 43 -24.43 4.02 0.10
CA GLU A 43 -25.40 3.08 -0.49
C GLU A 43 -24.87 1.63 -0.56
N SER A 44 -23.58 1.39 -0.32
CA SER A 44 -22.90 0.10 -0.51
C SER A 44 -23.05 -0.44 -1.94
N THR A 45 -23.00 0.43 -2.91
CA THR A 45 -23.09 0.13 -4.35
C THR A 45 -21.81 0.49 -5.06
N TRP A 46 -21.63 -0.01 -6.27
CA TRP A 46 -20.51 0.36 -7.12
C TRP A 46 -20.89 0.37 -8.58
N GLU A 47 -20.15 1.13 -9.36
CA GLU A 47 -20.17 1.10 -10.82
C GLU A 47 -18.78 0.77 -11.35
N THR A 48 -18.73 0.12 -12.51
CA THR A 48 -17.47 -0.22 -13.19
C THR A 48 -17.07 0.91 -14.12
N LEU A 49 -15.86 1.48 -13.90
CA LEU A 49 -15.29 2.54 -14.74
C LEU A 49 -14.50 1.99 -15.92
N GLY A 50 -13.88 0.82 -15.76
CA GLY A 50 -13.02 0.22 -16.77
C GLY A 50 -12.59 -1.20 -16.37
N HIS A 51 -11.82 -1.84 -17.26
CA HIS A 51 -11.36 -3.21 -17.05
C HIS A 51 -9.99 -3.42 -17.71
N HIS A 52 -9.04 -3.94 -16.94
CA HIS A 52 -7.76 -4.43 -17.42
C HIS A 52 -7.88 -5.87 -17.93
N GLN A 53 -6.98 -6.28 -18.85
CA GLN A 53 -6.95 -7.66 -19.36
C GLN A 53 -6.32 -8.65 -18.35
N SER A 54 -5.79 -8.16 -17.24
CA SER A 54 -5.23 -8.92 -16.13
C SER A 54 -5.60 -8.23 -14.82
N TYR A 55 -5.00 -8.64 -13.70
CA TYR A 55 -5.23 -8.04 -12.38
C TYR A 55 -4.99 -6.52 -12.42
N ALA A 56 -5.94 -5.73 -11.95
CA ALA A 56 -5.75 -4.29 -11.77
C ALA A 56 -5.01 -4.04 -10.45
N SER A 57 -3.73 -3.72 -10.54
CA SER A 57 -2.82 -3.61 -9.38
C SER A 57 -2.97 -2.31 -8.60
N GLY A 58 -3.50 -1.27 -9.22
CA GLY A 58 -3.68 0.03 -8.57
C GLY A 58 -4.66 0.94 -9.30
N VAL A 59 -5.23 1.85 -8.54
CA VAL A 59 -6.05 2.96 -9.04
C VAL A 59 -5.79 4.18 -8.17
N VAL A 60 -5.68 5.34 -8.78
CA VAL A 60 -5.45 6.63 -8.12
C VAL A 60 -6.35 7.71 -8.69
N SER A 61 -6.71 8.67 -7.84
CA SER A 61 -7.39 9.90 -8.23
C SER A 61 -6.37 10.97 -8.58
N VAL A 62 -6.61 11.72 -9.64
CA VAL A 62 -5.75 12.82 -10.10
C VAL A 62 -6.59 14.01 -10.56
N LEU A 63 -5.93 15.15 -10.83
CA LEU A 63 -6.57 16.37 -11.34
C LEU A 63 -7.80 16.78 -10.52
N ASP A 64 -7.60 16.87 -9.20
CA ASP A 64 -8.63 17.25 -8.22
C ASP A 64 -9.91 16.40 -8.30
N GLY A 65 -9.75 15.11 -8.55
CA GLY A 65 -10.86 14.15 -8.62
C GLY A 65 -11.64 14.16 -9.92
N SER A 66 -11.20 14.88 -10.95
CA SER A 66 -11.84 14.83 -12.28
C SER A 66 -11.46 13.57 -13.07
N MET A 67 -10.30 12.98 -12.77
CA MET A 67 -9.78 11.81 -13.46
C MET A 67 -9.35 10.73 -12.46
N ALA A 68 -9.46 9.47 -12.87
CA ALA A 68 -8.77 8.34 -12.27
C ALA A 68 -7.75 7.75 -13.25
N VAL A 69 -6.65 7.24 -12.71
CA VAL A 69 -5.68 6.45 -13.48
C VAL A 69 -5.58 5.09 -12.84
N SER A 70 -5.61 4.03 -13.64
CA SER A 70 -5.42 2.66 -13.16
C SER A 70 -4.27 1.97 -13.87
N ALA A 71 -3.68 0.98 -13.20
CA ALA A 71 -2.61 0.15 -13.71
C ALA A 71 -2.90 -1.33 -13.48
N GLY A 72 -2.35 -2.20 -14.31
CA GLY A 72 -2.59 -3.63 -14.20
C GLY A 72 -1.38 -4.50 -14.53
N TYR A 73 -1.52 -5.82 -14.28
CA TYR A 73 -0.53 -6.83 -14.64
C TYR A 73 -0.46 -7.08 -16.15
N ASP A 74 -1.32 -6.43 -16.91
CA ASP A 74 -1.18 -6.31 -18.36
C ASP A 74 -0.12 -5.25 -18.76
N GLY A 75 0.47 -4.54 -17.78
CA GLY A 75 1.47 -3.49 -18.00
C GLY A 75 0.90 -2.21 -18.63
N VAL A 76 -0.41 -2.00 -18.51
CA VAL A 76 -1.14 -0.90 -19.13
C VAL A 76 -1.53 0.13 -18.08
N LEU A 77 -1.50 1.43 -18.44
CA LEU A 77 -2.25 2.49 -17.76
C LEU A 77 -3.55 2.76 -18.51
N GLN A 78 -4.61 3.00 -17.77
CA GLN A 78 -5.88 3.49 -18.30
C GLN A 78 -6.28 4.77 -17.57
N TRP A 79 -6.73 5.78 -18.35
CA TRP A 79 -7.26 7.05 -17.82
C TRP A 79 -8.77 7.07 -17.93
N HIS A 80 -9.45 7.38 -16.82
CA HIS A 80 -10.92 7.37 -16.72
C HIS A 80 -11.40 8.77 -16.35
N HIS A 81 -12.25 9.36 -17.15
CA HIS A 81 -12.90 10.64 -16.83
C HIS A 81 -14.08 10.37 -15.89
N LEU A 82 -13.97 10.78 -14.62
CA LEU A 82 -14.93 10.43 -13.58
C LEU A 82 -16.32 11.04 -13.78
N GLY A 83 -16.41 12.24 -14.36
CA GLY A 83 -17.68 12.87 -14.63
C GLY A 83 -18.52 12.17 -15.73
N SER A 84 -17.88 11.51 -16.70
CA SER A 84 -18.58 10.78 -17.78
C SER A 84 -18.55 9.26 -17.61
N GLY A 85 -17.77 8.74 -16.66
CA GLY A 85 -17.57 7.30 -16.47
C GLY A 85 -16.85 6.60 -17.63
N LYS A 86 -16.13 7.34 -18.50
CA LYS A 86 -15.50 6.77 -19.71
C LYS A 86 -14.00 6.67 -19.56
N THR A 87 -13.43 5.55 -20.04
CA THR A 87 -11.99 5.43 -20.31
C THR A 87 -11.65 6.29 -21.53
N VAL A 88 -10.72 7.23 -21.35
CA VAL A 88 -10.34 8.24 -22.38
C VAL A 88 -9.00 7.95 -23.02
N ALA A 89 -8.13 7.17 -22.35
CA ALA A 89 -6.87 6.73 -22.91
C ALA A 89 -6.45 5.37 -22.31
N VAL A 90 -5.69 4.61 -23.09
CA VAL A 90 -5.13 3.30 -22.74
C VAL A 90 -3.73 3.24 -23.33
N GLU A 91 -2.72 3.03 -22.51
CA GLU A 91 -1.32 3.00 -22.95
C GLU A 91 -0.56 1.83 -22.33
N LYS A 92 0.12 1.05 -23.16
CA LYS A 92 1.09 0.03 -22.71
C LYS A 92 2.36 0.72 -22.26
N ILE A 93 2.63 0.69 -20.95
CA ILE A 93 3.75 1.39 -20.35
C ILE A 93 4.89 0.46 -19.88
N HIS A 94 4.59 -0.79 -19.56
CA HIS A 94 5.56 -1.79 -19.14
C HIS A 94 5.45 -3.07 -19.95
N ASP A 95 6.57 -3.70 -20.24
CA ASP A 95 6.60 -5.04 -20.86
C ASP A 95 6.15 -6.14 -19.90
N PHE A 96 6.30 -5.89 -18.59
CA PHE A 96 5.90 -6.76 -17.50
C PHE A 96 4.80 -6.10 -16.64
N TRP A 97 4.45 -6.71 -15.51
CA TRP A 97 3.39 -6.26 -14.60
C TRP A 97 3.70 -4.89 -14.01
N SER A 98 2.69 -4.04 -13.93
CA SER A 98 2.74 -2.92 -12.99
C SER A 98 2.44 -3.45 -11.58
N TRP A 99 3.41 -3.35 -10.68
CA TRP A 99 3.24 -3.81 -9.30
C TRP A 99 2.46 -2.84 -8.43
N GLN A 100 2.70 -1.55 -8.62
CA GLN A 100 2.03 -0.51 -7.85
C GLN A 100 1.91 0.77 -8.68
N LEU A 101 0.86 1.53 -8.40
CA LEU A 101 0.59 2.85 -8.95
C LEU A 101 0.32 3.83 -7.80
N LYS A 102 0.92 5.01 -7.85
CA LYS A 102 0.66 6.11 -6.90
C LYS A 102 0.53 7.44 -7.65
N ALA A 103 -0.31 8.33 -7.11
CA ALA A 103 -0.40 9.71 -7.55
C ALA A 103 0.42 10.63 -6.65
N SER A 104 0.93 11.72 -7.20
CA SER A 104 1.52 12.79 -6.40
C SER A 104 0.44 13.51 -5.58
N PRO A 105 0.75 14.03 -4.38
CA PRO A 105 -0.21 14.76 -3.55
C PRO A 105 -0.89 15.95 -4.25
N ASN A 106 -0.21 16.61 -5.18
CA ASN A 106 -0.79 17.69 -5.98
C ASN A 106 -1.68 17.20 -7.15
N GLY A 107 -1.84 15.89 -7.31
CA GLY A 107 -2.68 15.27 -8.35
C GLY A 107 -2.19 15.43 -9.79
N ARG A 108 -0.95 15.90 -10.01
CA ARG A 108 -0.42 16.17 -11.36
C ARG A 108 0.42 15.06 -11.95
N LEU A 109 0.97 14.19 -11.13
CA LEU A 109 1.83 13.10 -11.59
C LEU A 109 1.29 11.76 -11.12
N VAL A 110 1.57 10.73 -11.91
CA VAL A 110 1.38 9.33 -11.52
C VAL A 110 2.68 8.56 -11.75
N ALA A 111 3.02 7.66 -10.84
CA ALA A 111 4.18 6.79 -10.95
C ALA A 111 3.77 5.33 -10.92
N SER A 112 4.30 4.55 -11.84
CA SER A 112 4.13 3.10 -11.93
C SER A 112 5.48 2.41 -11.83
N VAL A 113 5.52 1.26 -11.16
CA VAL A 113 6.73 0.45 -10.98
C VAL A 113 6.55 -0.96 -11.50
N THR A 114 7.64 -1.54 -12.00
CA THR A 114 7.67 -2.86 -12.64
C THR A 114 8.93 -3.63 -12.27
N GLY A 115 9.10 -4.76 -12.89
CA GLY A 115 10.29 -5.56 -12.88
C GLY A 115 9.99 -7.03 -12.67
N GLN A 116 10.55 -7.84 -13.55
CA GLN A 116 10.40 -9.28 -13.51
C GLN A 116 11.41 -9.88 -12.54
N TYR A 117 10.91 -10.76 -11.67
CA TYR A 117 11.74 -11.59 -10.83
C TYR A 117 12.12 -12.87 -11.59
N LEU A 118 13.40 -13.05 -11.88
CA LEU A 118 13.90 -14.28 -12.47
C LEU A 118 14.59 -15.12 -11.40
N CYS A 119 14.10 -16.34 -11.21
CA CYS A 119 14.74 -17.38 -10.41
C CYS A 119 15.56 -18.29 -11.31
N GLY A 120 16.74 -18.70 -10.90
CA GLY A 120 17.45 -19.80 -11.54
C GLY A 120 18.96 -19.70 -11.47
N GLY A 121 19.64 -20.86 -11.56
CA GLY A 121 21.08 -21.00 -11.55
C GLY A 121 21.69 -21.25 -10.17
N GLU A 122 23.00 -21.59 -10.13
CA GLU A 122 23.74 -21.84 -8.88
C GLU A 122 23.97 -20.59 -8.04
N ARG A 123 23.93 -19.41 -8.69
CA ARG A 123 23.98 -18.10 -8.07
C ARG A 123 22.75 -17.32 -8.54
N TYR A 124 21.84 -17.06 -7.63
CA TYR A 124 20.76 -16.19 -7.92
C TYR A 124 21.27 -14.74 -7.96
N GLU A 125 21.17 -14.14 -9.10
CA GLU A 125 21.33 -12.70 -9.26
C GLU A 125 19.99 -12.14 -9.74
N PRO A 126 19.55 -10.96 -9.24
CA PRO A 126 18.39 -10.30 -9.80
C PRO A 126 18.58 -10.15 -11.30
N ALA A 127 17.50 -10.36 -12.07
CA ALA A 127 17.56 -10.13 -13.51
C ALA A 127 18.02 -8.70 -13.79
N GLN A 128 18.83 -8.54 -14.84
CA GLN A 128 19.14 -7.20 -15.31
C GLN A 128 17.84 -6.49 -15.71
N GLU A 129 17.78 -5.22 -15.39
CA GLU A 129 16.69 -4.35 -15.82
C GLU A 129 16.63 -4.34 -17.36
N LYS A 130 15.46 -4.68 -17.91
CA LYS A 130 15.22 -4.66 -19.37
C LYS A 130 14.60 -3.35 -19.84
N GLU A 131 13.93 -2.66 -18.94
CA GLU A 131 13.32 -1.36 -19.12
C GLU A 131 13.45 -0.58 -17.82
N PRO A 132 13.42 0.77 -17.80
CA PRO A 132 13.39 1.54 -16.58
C PRO A 132 12.23 1.07 -15.68
N SER A 133 12.57 0.61 -14.47
CA SER A 133 11.59 -0.02 -13.58
C SER A 133 10.58 0.97 -12.99
N ILE A 134 10.85 2.28 -13.12
CA ILE A 134 9.99 3.34 -12.63
C ILE A 134 9.68 4.29 -13.76
N LYS A 135 8.40 4.55 -14.02
CA LYS A 135 7.93 5.50 -15.03
C LYS A 135 6.95 6.48 -14.42
N VAL A 136 7.14 7.76 -14.72
CA VAL A 136 6.35 8.88 -14.20
C VAL A 136 5.66 9.59 -15.35
N PHE A 137 4.36 9.81 -15.21
CA PHE A 137 3.52 10.45 -16.23
C PHE A 137 2.89 11.72 -15.67
N ASP A 138 2.73 12.72 -16.52
CA ASP A 138 1.87 13.88 -16.26
C ASP A 138 0.41 13.47 -16.43
N ALA A 139 -0.41 13.72 -15.41
CA ALA A 139 -1.80 13.28 -15.39
C ALA A 139 -2.68 14.01 -16.41
N GLN A 140 -2.35 15.26 -16.77
CA GLN A 140 -3.14 16.07 -17.69
C GLN A 140 -2.80 15.77 -19.15
N THR A 141 -1.50 15.71 -19.47
CA THR A 141 -1.02 15.46 -20.83
C THR A 141 -0.94 13.97 -21.17
N GLN A 142 -0.97 13.11 -20.14
CA GLN A 142 -0.83 11.65 -20.24
C GLN A 142 0.53 11.21 -20.79
N SER A 143 1.49 12.13 -20.88
CA SER A 143 2.84 11.87 -21.38
C SER A 143 3.81 11.46 -20.28
N MET A 144 4.76 10.59 -20.60
CA MET A 144 5.86 10.24 -19.71
C MET A 144 6.80 11.45 -19.53
N VAL A 145 7.04 11.86 -18.29
CA VAL A 145 7.87 13.01 -17.92
C VAL A 145 9.20 12.63 -17.27
N ALA A 146 9.29 11.44 -16.68
CA ALA A 146 10.52 10.91 -16.11
C ALA A 146 10.50 9.38 -16.09
N GLN A 147 11.71 8.79 -16.08
CA GLN A 147 11.90 7.37 -15.85
C GLN A 147 13.19 7.13 -15.08
N PHE A 148 13.21 6.12 -14.23
CA PHE A 148 14.37 5.82 -13.39
C PHE A 148 14.65 4.34 -13.33
N SER A 149 15.92 4.01 -13.22
CA SER A 149 16.43 2.64 -13.09
C SER A 149 16.52 2.23 -11.63
N HIS A 150 16.04 1.02 -11.34
CA HIS A 150 16.18 0.38 -10.04
C HIS A 150 16.39 -1.12 -10.24
N LEU A 151 16.99 -1.78 -9.24
CA LEU A 151 17.16 -3.23 -9.28
C LEU A 151 15.80 -3.94 -9.17
N PRO A 152 15.34 -4.69 -10.19
CA PRO A 152 14.03 -5.32 -10.19
C PRO A 152 13.96 -6.56 -9.26
N PRO A 153 12.76 -6.97 -8.84
CA PRO A 153 11.49 -6.28 -9.06
C PRO A 153 11.29 -5.13 -8.08
N VAL A 154 10.80 -4.01 -8.59
CA VAL A 154 10.38 -2.87 -7.78
C VAL A 154 8.92 -3.06 -7.39
N LEU A 155 8.65 -3.11 -6.08
CA LEU A 155 7.33 -3.49 -5.56
C LEU A 155 6.50 -2.30 -5.09
N SER A 156 7.15 -1.21 -4.71
CA SER A 156 6.47 -0.08 -4.09
C SER A 156 7.07 1.26 -4.51
N VAL A 157 6.23 2.30 -4.52
CA VAL A 157 6.58 3.67 -4.91
C VAL A 157 5.78 4.69 -4.10
N ALA A 158 6.34 5.85 -3.79
CA ALA A 158 5.63 6.97 -3.17
C ALA A 158 6.20 8.32 -3.58
N PHE A 159 5.34 9.33 -3.65
CA PHE A 159 5.75 10.73 -3.79
C PHE A 159 5.89 11.38 -2.42
N SER A 160 6.83 12.31 -2.30
CA SER A 160 6.92 13.19 -1.13
C SER A 160 5.72 14.15 -1.06
N PRO A 161 5.39 14.69 0.14
CA PRO A 161 4.25 15.60 0.32
C PRO A 161 4.30 16.84 -0.57
N ASP A 162 5.49 17.35 -0.87
CA ASP A 162 5.72 18.48 -1.78
C ASP A 162 5.70 18.09 -3.26
N SER A 163 5.48 16.80 -3.57
CA SER A 163 5.49 16.23 -4.93
C SER A 163 6.82 16.40 -5.68
N ARG A 164 7.90 16.72 -4.98
CA ARG A 164 9.22 16.93 -5.56
C ARG A 164 10.04 15.64 -5.65
N PHE A 165 9.93 14.78 -4.66
CA PHE A 165 10.72 13.56 -4.60
C PHE A 165 9.86 12.32 -4.83
N LEU A 166 10.47 11.30 -5.41
CA LEU A 166 9.89 9.99 -5.62
C LEU A 166 10.78 8.95 -4.95
N ALA A 167 10.21 8.15 -4.07
CA ALA A 167 10.86 7.00 -3.48
C ALA A 167 10.33 5.71 -4.07
N ALA A 168 11.20 4.71 -4.27
CA ALA A 168 10.77 3.36 -4.64
C ALA A 168 11.63 2.32 -3.93
N ALA A 169 11.05 1.13 -3.72
CA ALA A 169 11.69 0.04 -3.03
C ALA A 169 11.41 -1.32 -3.69
N ASN A 170 12.36 -2.24 -3.51
CA ASN A 170 12.36 -3.52 -4.19
C ASN A 170 12.29 -4.73 -3.24
N MET A 171 12.32 -5.92 -3.85
CA MET A 171 12.30 -7.20 -3.12
C MET A 171 13.54 -7.44 -2.26
N MET A 172 14.69 -6.85 -2.57
CA MET A 172 15.94 -7.03 -1.85
C MET A 172 16.15 -6.03 -0.71
N GLY A 173 15.16 -5.17 -0.45
CA GLY A 173 15.24 -4.16 0.59
C GLY A 173 16.01 -2.90 0.18
N ASP A 174 16.32 -2.72 -1.11
CA ASP A 174 16.91 -1.48 -1.59
C ASP A 174 15.84 -0.41 -1.74
N VAL A 175 16.13 0.77 -1.21
CA VAL A 175 15.30 1.96 -1.31
C VAL A 175 16.09 3.05 -2.01
N ARG A 176 15.46 3.72 -2.96
CA ARG A 176 16.04 4.85 -3.69
C ARG A 176 15.07 6.02 -3.69
N VAL A 177 15.61 7.23 -3.61
CA VAL A 177 14.85 8.48 -3.69
C VAL A 177 15.44 9.33 -4.83
N TRP A 178 14.56 9.84 -5.69
CA TRP A 178 14.93 10.72 -6.80
C TRP A 178 14.31 12.09 -6.62
N ASP A 179 15.07 13.14 -6.99
CA ASP A 179 14.55 14.47 -7.22
C ASP A 179 13.93 14.51 -8.63
N LEU A 180 12.63 14.71 -8.72
CA LEU A 180 11.90 14.72 -9.99
C LEU A 180 12.22 15.95 -10.83
N LYS A 181 12.52 17.07 -10.19
CA LYS A 181 12.86 18.31 -10.90
C LYS A 181 14.24 18.21 -11.55
N GLU A 182 15.22 17.72 -10.80
CA GLU A 182 16.60 17.58 -11.28
C GLU A 182 16.82 16.25 -12.04
N GLN A 183 15.85 15.35 -12.02
CA GLN A 183 15.87 14.00 -12.62
C GLN A 183 17.12 13.19 -12.23
N ARG A 184 17.52 13.28 -10.96
CA ARG A 184 18.70 12.60 -10.42
C ARG A 184 18.38 11.79 -9.17
N LEU A 185 19.22 10.78 -8.93
CA LEU A 185 19.19 10.05 -7.66
C LEU A 185 19.63 11.00 -6.53
N GLU A 186 18.81 11.14 -5.50
CA GLU A 186 19.11 11.94 -4.31
C GLU A 186 19.83 11.11 -3.26
N CYS A 187 19.29 9.94 -2.92
CA CYS A 187 19.93 9.00 -2.01
C CYS A 187 19.47 7.57 -2.25
N SER A 188 20.23 6.62 -1.71
CA SER A 188 19.87 5.20 -1.72
C SER A 188 20.46 4.50 -0.50
N TRP A 189 19.74 3.47 -0.01
CA TRP A 189 20.23 2.60 1.06
C TRP A 189 19.59 1.23 0.97
N ASN A 190 20.10 0.27 1.74
CA ASN A 190 19.55 -1.06 1.84
C ASN A 190 19.04 -1.36 3.25
N THR A 191 17.88 -1.99 3.35
CA THR A 191 17.27 -2.46 4.59
C THR A 191 17.19 -4.00 4.56
N PRO A 192 18.25 -4.71 4.94
CA PRO A 192 18.33 -6.17 4.77
C PRO A 192 17.30 -6.94 5.60
N ASP A 193 16.69 -6.30 6.59
CA ASP A 193 15.67 -6.92 7.45
C ASP A 193 14.39 -7.33 6.70
N PHE A 194 14.16 -6.80 5.50
CA PHE A 194 12.99 -7.11 4.68
C PHE A 194 13.20 -8.25 3.71
N THR A 195 14.37 -8.83 3.65
CA THR A 195 14.65 -9.92 2.73
C THR A 195 15.41 -11.05 3.40
N SER A 196 15.26 -12.23 2.87
CA SER A 196 16.01 -13.41 3.29
C SER A 196 16.52 -14.15 2.07
N TRP A 197 17.77 -14.56 2.11
CA TRP A 197 18.45 -15.26 1.05
C TRP A 197 18.94 -16.64 1.48
N GLY A 198 18.74 -17.65 0.63
CA GLY A 198 19.41 -18.96 0.79
C GLY A 198 18.99 -19.76 2.02
N ILE A 199 17.82 -19.52 2.60
CA ILE A 199 17.34 -20.23 3.80
C ILE A 199 17.10 -21.72 3.52
N ILE A 200 16.73 -22.05 2.29
CA ILE A 200 16.78 -23.41 1.75
C ILE A 200 17.68 -23.33 0.52
N LYS A 201 18.24 -24.43 0.05
CA LYS A 201 19.04 -24.51 -1.20
C LYS A 201 18.29 -24.01 -2.44
N SER A 202 17.37 -23.07 -2.29
CA SER A 202 16.41 -22.61 -3.30
C SER A 202 16.88 -21.38 -4.06
N HIS A 203 18.02 -20.79 -3.74
CA HIS A 203 18.62 -19.69 -4.48
C HIS A 203 17.62 -18.53 -4.79
N HIS A 204 16.78 -18.14 -3.83
CA HIS A 204 15.78 -17.09 -4.01
C HIS A 204 15.88 -16.02 -2.93
N TYR A 205 15.60 -14.78 -3.31
CA TYR A 205 15.19 -13.76 -2.36
C TYR A 205 13.73 -13.98 -2.00
N ILE A 206 13.42 -13.88 -0.71
CA ILE A 206 12.07 -13.99 -0.19
C ILE A 206 11.84 -12.82 0.74
N GLY A 207 10.71 -12.13 0.59
CA GLY A 207 10.39 -10.94 1.34
C GLY A 207 10.22 -9.74 0.42
N GLY A 208 10.68 -8.59 0.86
CA GLY A 208 10.65 -7.33 0.13
C GLY A 208 9.88 -6.24 0.85
N ILE A 209 10.03 -5.03 0.34
CA ILE A 209 9.28 -3.86 0.78
C ILE A 209 8.04 -3.73 -0.09
N PHE A 210 6.86 -4.04 0.49
CA PHE A 210 5.59 -4.09 -0.23
C PHE A 210 4.85 -2.77 -0.26
N ASP A 211 5.11 -1.89 0.69
CA ASP A 211 4.63 -0.50 0.63
C ASP A 211 5.61 0.44 1.32
N LEU A 212 5.59 1.68 0.88
CA LEU A 212 6.34 2.77 1.48
C LEU A 212 5.56 4.07 1.37
N CYS A 213 5.77 4.99 2.31
CA CYS A 213 5.14 6.30 2.30
C CYS A 213 5.99 7.33 3.05
N PHE A 214 6.02 8.55 2.56
CA PHE A 214 6.62 9.67 3.30
C PHE A 214 5.72 10.08 4.46
N SER A 215 6.32 10.55 5.55
CA SER A 215 5.59 11.25 6.61
C SER A 215 4.93 12.52 6.06
N PRO A 216 3.84 13.02 6.66
CA PRO A 216 3.18 14.24 6.21
C PRO A 216 4.08 15.47 6.12
N GLY A 217 5.10 15.59 6.98
CA GLY A 217 6.13 16.64 6.90
C GLY A 217 7.25 16.35 5.90
N GLY A 218 7.36 15.13 5.40
CA GLY A 218 8.37 14.74 4.41
C GLY A 218 9.76 14.42 4.97
N GLU A 219 9.95 14.44 6.29
CA GLU A 219 11.25 14.19 6.94
C GLU A 219 11.60 12.71 6.96
N HIS A 220 10.59 11.87 7.13
CA HIS A 220 10.75 10.43 7.25
C HIS A 220 10.10 9.67 6.12
N LEU A 221 10.62 8.47 5.89
CA LEU A 221 10.03 7.47 5.01
C LEU A 221 9.71 6.23 5.85
N LEU A 222 8.45 5.80 5.84
CA LEU A 222 8.05 4.49 6.39
C LEU A 222 8.11 3.45 5.30
N VAL A 223 8.58 2.27 5.65
CA VAL A 223 8.58 1.08 4.79
C VAL A 223 7.97 -0.09 5.54
N CYS A 224 7.19 -0.94 4.87
CA CYS A 224 6.67 -2.17 5.44
C CYS A 224 6.78 -3.34 4.45
N GLY A 225 6.70 -4.54 5.00
CA GLY A 225 6.77 -5.74 4.18
C GLY A 225 6.83 -7.01 5.02
N MET A 226 7.50 -7.99 4.47
CA MET A 226 7.78 -9.26 5.15
C MET A 226 9.20 -9.21 5.73
N GLY A 227 9.27 -9.15 7.05
CA GLY A 227 10.55 -9.15 7.77
C GLY A 227 11.24 -10.51 7.80
N PRO A 228 12.28 -10.66 8.62
CA PRO A 228 13.11 -11.86 8.65
C PRO A 228 12.32 -13.15 8.85
N MET A 229 12.67 -14.18 8.07
CA MET A 229 12.05 -15.51 8.10
C MET A 229 13.04 -16.55 8.54
N ARG A 230 12.56 -17.58 9.28
CA ARG A 230 13.35 -18.78 9.59
C ARG A 230 13.06 -19.93 8.63
N ASP A 231 11.84 -19.99 8.11
CA ASP A 231 11.37 -21.00 7.18
C ASP A 231 10.68 -20.34 5.98
N PRO A 232 11.32 -20.31 4.81
CA PRO A 232 10.77 -19.69 3.62
C PRO A 232 9.57 -20.45 3.05
N MET A 233 9.45 -21.76 3.31
CA MET A 233 8.29 -22.53 2.86
C MET A 233 7.02 -22.10 3.58
N ALA A 234 7.11 -21.57 4.78
CA ALA A 234 5.97 -21.03 5.50
C ALA A 234 5.48 -19.70 4.96
N GLY A 235 6.29 -18.96 4.18
CA GLY A 235 5.95 -17.66 3.60
C GLY A 235 5.58 -16.59 4.64
N ASN A 236 6.08 -16.73 5.87
CA ASN A 236 5.62 -15.98 7.03
C ASN A 236 6.81 -15.37 7.78
N GLY A 237 7.30 -14.24 7.29
CA GLY A 237 8.25 -13.40 8.02
C GLY A 237 7.59 -12.70 9.23
N LYS A 238 8.41 -11.98 9.99
CA LYS A 238 7.90 -11.10 11.04
C LYS A 238 7.14 -9.93 10.40
N GLN A 239 6.01 -9.53 10.99
CA GLN A 239 5.36 -8.26 10.66
C GLN A 239 6.35 -7.14 10.94
N THR A 240 6.68 -6.33 9.96
CA THR A 240 7.77 -5.36 10.09
C THR A 240 7.41 -4.05 9.41
N TRP A 241 7.66 -2.95 10.12
CA TRP A 241 7.82 -1.62 9.55
C TRP A 241 9.13 -1.02 10.07
N GLN A 242 9.73 -0.12 9.26
CA GLN A 242 10.87 0.70 9.66
C GLN A 242 10.62 2.15 9.26
N ARG A 243 11.13 3.08 10.09
CA ARG A 243 11.15 4.51 9.82
C ARG A 243 12.56 4.94 9.52
N LEU A 244 12.72 5.63 8.42
CA LEU A 244 14.00 6.03 7.87
C LEU A 244 14.05 7.55 7.79
N GLU A 245 15.11 8.16 8.29
CA GLU A 245 15.48 9.54 8.00
C GLU A 245 16.29 9.53 6.72
N TRP A 246 15.72 10.05 5.65
CA TRP A 246 16.28 9.93 4.30
C TRP A 246 17.03 11.18 3.86
N ARG A 247 16.79 12.34 4.54
CA ARG A 247 17.48 13.60 4.30
C ARG A 247 18.71 13.67 5.19
N GLY A 248 19.88 13.83 4.61
CA GLY A 248 21.15 13.86 5.31
C GLY A 248 22.27 13.34 4.43
N GLU A 249 23.49 13.32 4.95
CA GLU A 249 24.64 12.76 4.21
C GLU A 249 24.49 11.25 3.95
N THR A 250 23.91 10.54 4.91
CA THR A 250 23.56 9.11 4.81
C THR A 250 22.19 8.86 5.43
N PRO A 251 21.29 8.14 4.71
CA PRO A 251 20.01 7.74 5.30
C PRO A 251 20.19 6.83 6.52
N GLU A 252 19.36 7.04 7.54
CA GLU A 252 19.44 6.28 8.81
C GLU A 252 18.11 5.67 9.21
N LYS A 253 18.14 4.45 9.75
CA LYS A 253 16.99 3.84 10.39
C LYS A 253 16.81 4.46 11.79
N VAL A 254 15.75 5.24 11.99
CA VAL A 254 15.45 5.95 13.24
C VAL A 254 14.31 5.33 14.04
N GLY A 255 13.69 4.27 13.54
CA GLY A 255 12.65 3.54 14.27
C GLY A 255 12.24 2.26 13.57
N GLU A 256 11.69 1.34 14.35
CA GLU A 256 11.11 0.08 13.87
C GLU A 256 10.08 -0.46 14.86
N ILE A 257 9.27 -1.40 14.40
CA ILE A 257 8.30 -2.07 15.27
C ILE A 257 9.00 -2.81 16.41
N LYS A 258 8.48 -2.65 17.62
CA LYS A 258 8.98 -3.34 18.81
C LYS A 258 8.70 -4.85 18.73
N ASP A 259 9.63 -5.69 19.21
CA ASP A 259 9.47 -7.14 19.14
C ASP A 259 8.21 -7.67 19.85
N GLY A 260 7.79 -7.04 20.95
CA GLY A 260 6.59 -7.41 21.70
C GLY A 260 5.27 -7.09 20.98
N ASP A 261 5.29 -6.19 20.01
CA ASP A 261 4.09 -5.69 19.31
C ASP A 261 3.80 -6.46 18.02
N ARG A 262 4.71 -7.29 17.55
CA ARG A 262 4.61 -7.93 16.24
C ARG A 262 4.35 -9.43 16.29
N GLY A 263 3.53 -9.90 15.34
CA GLY A 263 3.35 -11.29 14.99
C GLY A 263 4.14 -11.70 13.74
N ARG A 264 3.60 -12.66 13.01
CA ARG A 264 4.12 -13.12 11.71
C ARG A 264 3.09 -12.92 10.63
N GLY A 265 3.54 -12.51 9.46
CA GLY A 265 2.70 -12.26 8.30
C GLY A 265 3.40 -11.44 7.25
N LEU A 266 2.65 -11.04 6.25
CA LEU A 266 3.07 -10.13 5.20
C LEU A 266 2.32 -8.82 5.38
N MET A 267 3.04 -7.73 5.59
CA MET A 267 2.47 -6.38 5.65
C MET A 267 2.52 -5.75 4.26
N GLU A 268 1.36 -5.35 3.75
CA GLU A 268 1.18 -4.99 2.34
C GLU A 268 0.88 -3.51 2.14
N THR A 269 0.56 -2.77 3.21
CA THR A 269 0.15 -1.38 3.10
C THR A 269 0.48 -0.57 4.34
N LEU A 270 0.81 0.70 4.08
CA LEU A 270 1.02 1.76 5.06
C LEU A 270 0.15 2.96 4.70
N SER A 271 -0.39 3.64 5.70
CA SER A 271 -1.04 4.93 5.51
C SER A 271 -0.86 5.83 6.73
N TRP A 272 -0.61 7.11 6.50
CA TRP A 272 -0.54 8.12 7.53
C TRP A 272 -1.92 8.71 7.80
N HIS A 273 -2.24 8.89 9.08
CA HIS A 273 -3.33 9.77 9.48
C HIS A 273 -2.96 11.22 9.09
N PRO A 274 -3.90 12.04 8.60
CA PRO A 274 -3.60 13.39 8.11
C PRO A 274 -2.92 14.32 9.13
N ASP A 275 -3.17 14.12 10.45
CA ASP A 275 -2.53 14.92 11.50
C ASP A 275 -1.06 14.54 11.76
N GLY A 276 -0.56 13.48 11.12
CA GLY A 276 0.82 13.01 11.26
C GLY A 276 1.17 12.34 12.59
N LYS A 277 0.20 12.13 13.49
CA LYS A 277 0.44 11.55 14.82
C LYS A 277 0.30 10.03 14.86
N VAL A 278 -0.39 9.46 13.89
CA VAL A 278 -0.69 8.03 13.80
C VAL A 278 -0.43 7.53 12.39
N PHE A 279 0.04 6.32 12.26
CA PHE A 279 0.03 5.60 10.99
C PHE A 279 -0.58 4.21 11.16
N ALA A 280 -1.17 3.71 10.09
CA ALA A 280 -1.70 2.36 10.01
C ALA A 280 -0.75 1.47 9.19
N MET A 281 -0.58 0.23 9.63
CA MET A 281 0.05 -0.86 8.87
C MET A 281 -0.91 -2.04 8.81
N ALA A 282 -1.08 -2.62 7.62
CA ALA A 282 -1.98 -3.76 7.47
C ALA A 282 -1.48 -4.77 6.42
N GLY A 283 -2.04 -5.97 6.48
CA GLY A 283 -1.67 -7.03 5.55
C GLY A 283 -2.32 -8.37 5.89
N ARG A 284 -1.56 -9.44 5.70
CA ARG A 284 -1.94 -10.80 6.04
C ARG A 284 -1.25 -11.24 7.33
N MET A 285 -2.01 -11.69 8.31
CA MET A 285 -1.50 -12.33 9.51
C MET A 285 -1.44 -13.85 9.30
N ALA A 286 -0.33 -14.45 9.70
CA ALA A 286 -0.17 -15.90 9.80
C ALA A 286 -0.18 -16.36 11.26
N GLN A 287 0.45 -15.58 12.14
CA GLN A 287 0.47 -15.81 13.59
C GLN A 287 0.53 -14.44 14.28
N GLY A 288 -0.21 -14.29 15.36
CA GLY A 288 -0.24 -13.05 16.15
C GLY A 288 -1.65 -12.66 16.54
N SER A 289 -1.81 -11.41 16.91
CA SER A 289 -3.07 -10.87 17.43
C SER A 289 -3.73 -9.84 16.50
N TRP A 290 -3.06 -9.43 15.41
CA TRP A 290 -3.59 -8.41 14.51
C TRP A 290 -3.06 -8.58 13.07
N ASN A 291 -3.87 -8.18 12.11
CA ASN A 291 -3.51 -7.99 10.71
C ASN A 291 -3.67 -6.53 10.25
N VAL A 292 -4.22 -5.69 11.11
CA VAL A 292 -4.28 -4.23 11.00
C VAL A 292 -3.82 -3.64 12.32
N ALA A 293 -2.92 -2.70 12.29
CA ALA A 293 -2.42 -2.04 13.49
C ALA A 293 -2.21 -0.53 13.27
N LEU A 294 -2.48 0.22 14.33
CA LEU A 294 -2.24 1.66 14.40
C LEU A 294 -1.09 1.90 15.37
N PHE A 295 -0.17 2.73 14.98
CA PHE A 295 1.04 3.05 15.73
C PHE A 295 1.13 4.55 15.99
N ASP A 296 1.65 4.89 17.17
CA ASP A 296 2.08 6.26 17.47
C ASP A 296 3.24 6.65 16.55
N ALA A 297 3.13 7.79 15.90
CA ALA A 297 4.11 8.22 14.91
C ALA A 297 5.45 8.64 15.53
N GLN A 298 5.43 9.15 16.76
CA GLN A 298 6.64 9.61 17.44
C GLN A 298 7.37 8.45 18.11
N GLU A 299 6.66 7.67 18.93
CA GLU A 299 7.24 6.61 19.74
C GLU A 299 7.31 5.25 19.03
N GLY A 300 6.54 5.07 17.95
CA GLY A 300 6.43 3.81 17.24
C GLY A 300 5.73 2.71 18.05
N SER A 301 5.05 3.08 19.14
CA SER A 301 4.33 2.11 19.99
C SER A 301 2.99 1.73 19.38
N LEU A 302 2.55 0.48 19.59
CA LEU A 302 1.25 -0.02 19.16
C LEU A 302 0.13 0.66 19.96
N ILE A 303 -0.74 1.41 19.25
CA ILE A 303 -1.94 2.04 19.84
C ILE A 303 -3.09 1.04 19.85
N GLN A 304 -3.36 0.41 18.72
CA GLN A 304 -4.46 -0.54 18.56
C GLN A 304 -4.12 -1.59 17.51
N GLY A 305 -4.29 -2.87 17.85
CA GLY A 305 -4.24 -3.99 16.91
C GLY A 305 -5.64 -4.56 16.68
N MET A 306 -5.95 -4.93 15.45
CA MET A 306 -7.24 -5.49 15.04
C MET A 306 -7.01 -6.73 14.17
N ASP A 307 -7.78 -7.80 14.45
CA ASP A 307 -7.82 -9.00 13.61
C ASP A 307 -9.20 -9.12 12.96
N ASN A 308 -9.31 -8.67 11.73
CA ASN A 308 -10.55 -8.70 10.97
C ASN A 308 -10.69 -9.93 10.04
N LYS A 309 -9.81 -10.92 10.18
CA LYS A 309 -9.81 -12.17 9.41
C LYS A 309 -9.80 -11.98 7.89
N THR A 310 -9.24 -10.88 7.42
CA THR A 310 -9.17 -10.50 6.01
C THR A 310 -7.71 -10.21 5.65
N ARG A 311 -7.23 -10.64 4.49
CA ARG A 311 -5.98 -10.15 3.93
C ARG A 311 -6.21 -8.73 3.45
N ILE A 312 -5.53 -7.76 4.04
CA ILE A 312 -5.61 -6.36 3.64
C ILE A 312 -4.52 -6.07 2.62
N THR A 313 -4.91 -5.50 1.50
CA THR A 313 -4.03 -5.15 0.38
C THR A 313 -3.73 -3.66 0.33
N ARG A 314 -4.69 -2.81 0.73
CA ARG A 314 -4.51 -1.35 0.80
C ARG A 314 -5.27 -0.74 1.97
N SER A 315 -4.71 0.36 2.47
CA SER A 315 -5.31 1.22 3.49
C SER A 315 -5.22 2.68 3.06
N ALA A 316 -6.20 3.48 3.49
CA ALA A 316 -6.19 4.93 3.33
C ALA A 316 -7.02 5.57 4.45
N PHE A 317 -6.56 6.68 4.99
CA PHE A 317 -7.40 7.53 5.83
C PHE A 317 -8.23 8.46 4.97
N SER A 318 -9.41 8.85 5.45
CA SER A 318 -10.14 9.98 4.87
C SER A 318 -9.32 11.27 5.01
N PRO A 319 -9.53 12.27 4.15
CA PRO A 319 -8.83 13.56 4.24
C PRO A 319 -8.97 14.22 5.61
N GLU A 320 -10.11 14.05 6.26
CA GLU A 320 -10.43 14.59 7.59
C GLU A 320 -9.85 13.76 8.73
N GLY A 321 -9.33 12.56 8.45
CA GLY A 321 -8.80 11.64 9.44
C GLY A 321 -9.84 10.94 10.31
N THR A 322 -11.13 11.08 10.01
CA THR A 322 -12.20 10.48 10.81
C THR A 322 -12.51 9.03 10.45
N GLN A 323 -12.10 8.60 9.26
CA GLN A 323 -12.29 7.24 8.76
C GLN A 323 -10.98 6.60 8.31
N LEU A 324 -10.88 5.28 8.47
CA LEU A 324 -9.83 4.43 7.90
C LEU A 324 -10.51 3.41 6.97
N PHE A 325 -10.16 3.48 5.71
CA PHE A 325 -10.61 2.56 4.66
C PHE A 325 -9.59 1.45 4.49
N LEU A 326 -10.07 0.21 4.44
CA LEU A 326 -9.26 -0.98 4.23
C LEU A 326 -9.87 -1.81 3.10
N THR A 327 -9.07 -2.17 2.10
CA THR A 327 -9.50 -3.11 1.06
C THR A 327 -8.72 -4.40 1.12
N GLY A 328 -9.33 -5.47 0.64
CA GLY A 328 -8.69 -6.77 0.64
C GLY A 328 -9.62 -7.92 0.26
N SER A 329 -9.34 -9.10 0.82
CA SER A 329 -10.12 -10.31 0.54
C SER A 329 -10.20 -11.23 1.76
N LYS A 330 -11.37 -11.79 1.99
CA LYS A 330 -11.55 -12.97 2.85
C LYS A 330 -11.10 -14.23 2.10
N SER A 331 -10.82 -15.31 2.83
CA SER A 331 -10.54 -16.59 2.17
C SER A 331 -11.69 -16.95 1.23
N GLN A 332 -11.32 -17.32 0.02
CA GLN A 332 -12.25 -17.80 -0.98
C GLN A 332 -12.60 -19.26 -0.63
N GLY A 333 -13.86 -19.52 -0.35
CA GLY A 333 -14.38 -20.87 -0.16
C GLY A 333 -14.38 -21.65 -1.48
N GLU A 334 -14.88 -22.87 -1.46
CA GLU A 334 -15.10 -23.61 -2.70
C GLU A 334 -16.24 -23.00 -3.53
N PRO A 335 -16.16 -23.08 -4.87
CA PRO A 335 -17.24 -22.58 -5.72
C PRO A 335 -18.51 -23.41 -5.49
N LYS A 336 -19.64 -22.73 -5.40
CA LYS A 336 -20.97 -23.34 -5.38
C LYS A 336 -21.57 -23.25 -6.78
N GLU A 337 -21.95 -24.38 -7.36
CA GLU A 337 -22.53 -24.45 -8.71
C GLU A 337 -21.64 -23.75 -9.79
N GLY A 338 -20.29 -23.87 -9.65
CA GLY A 338 -19.33 -23.26 -10.56
C GLY A 338 -19.16 -21.75 -10.38
N LYS A 339 -19.83 -21.12 -9.42
CA LYS A 339 -19.71 -19.70 -9.10
C LYS A 339 -18.94 -19.50 -7.80
N TRP A 340 -17.96 -18.60 -7.83
CA TRP A 340 -17.26 -18.14 -6.65
C TRP A 340 -18.12 -17.13 -5.88
N SER A 341 -18.11 -17.22 -4.56
CA SER A 341 -18.74 -16.19 -3.72
C SER A 341 -17.98 -14.86 -3.82
N GLU A 342 -18.67 -13.75 -3.59
CA GLU A 342 -18.07 -12.43 -3.40
C GLU A 342 -17.12 -12.46 -2.20
N PHE A 343 -15.82 -12.39 -2.43
CA PHE A 343 -14.80 -12.51 -1.39
C PHE A 343 -13.97 -11.24 -1.19
N GLY A 344 -14.09 -10.25 -2.09
CA GLY A 344 -13.53 -8.93 -1.90
C GLY A 344 -14.20 -8.17 -0.74
N ARG A 345 -13.44 -7.29 -0.11
CA ARG A 345 -13.92 -6.49 1.02
C ARG A 345 -13.41 -5.07 0.95
N LEU A 346 -14.32 -4.15 1.23
CA LEU A 346 -14.01 -2.78 1.65
C LEU A 346 -14.57 -2.62 3.06
N MET A 347 -13.71 -2.30 4.00
CA MET A 347 -14.07 -2.08 5.40
C MET A 347 -13.81 -0.63 5.75
N ILE A 348 -14.74 -0.04 6.47
CA ILE A 348 -14.72 1.35 6.93
C ILE A 348 -14.69 1.33 8.44
N TYR A 349 -13.64 1.86 9.02
CA TYR A 349 -13.48 2.08 10.45
C TYR A 349 -13.63 3.55 10.75
N GLN A 350 -14.25 3.88 11.87
CA GLN A 350 -14.39 5.26 12.37
C GLN A 350 -13.82 5.39 13.77
N THR A 351 -13.45 6.61 14.13
CA THR A 351 -13.04 6.93 15.49
C THR A 351 -14.24 7.03 16.41
N VAL A 352 -14.15 6.36 17.55
CA VAL A 352 -15.12 6.51 18.63
C VAL A 352 -14.42 7.08 19.87
N PRO A 353 -15.12 7.87 20.70
CA PRO A 353 -14.58 8.30 21.99
C PRO A 353 -14.15 7.06 22.79
N SER A 354 -12.96 7.10 23.38
CA SER A 354 -12.62 6.11 24.40
C SER A 354 -13.52 6.42 25.61
N ASP A 355 -14.30 5.47 26.08
CA ASP A 355 -15.02 5.59 27.36
C ASP A 355 -13.96 5.93 28.43
N GLU A 356 -13.96 7.16 28.90
CA GLU A 356 -13.25 7.52 30.12
C GLU A 356 -13.88 6.66 31.22
N LYS A 357 -13.10 5.75 31.79
CA LYS A 357 -13.53 5.02 32.99
C LYS A 357 -13.96 6.07 34.00
N THR A 358 -15.26 6.13 34.29
CA THR A 358 -15.81 6.87 35.41
C THR A 358 -15.00 6.49 36.65
N PRO A 359 -14.35 7.42 37.35
CA PRO A 359 -13.64 7.06 38.57
C PRO A 359 -14.62 6.35 39.52
N PRO A 360 -14.18 5.33 40.25
CA PRO A 360 -15.04 4.66 41.20
C PRO A 360 -15.59 5.69 42.16
N SER A 361 -16.93 5.77 42.28
CA SER A 361 -17.60 6.61 43.26
C SER A 361 -16.99 6.31 44.63
N GLU A 362 -16.39 7.31 45.26
CA GLU A 362 -15.99 7.24 46.67
C GLU A 362 -17.21 6.76 47.47
N ALA A 363 -17.14 5.55 47.99
CA ALA A 363 -18.09 5.05 48.96
C ALA A 363 -17.97 6.00 50.18
N SER A 364 -19.02 6.76 50.39
CA SER A 364 -19.19 7.54 51.61
C SER A 364 -19.19 6.59 52.78
N GLU A 365 -18.09 6.51 53.51
CA GLU A 365 -18.10 6.01 54.87
C GLU A 365 -18.95 6.98 55.69
N GLY A 366 -20.15 6.57 55.96
CA GLY A 366 -21.05 7.20 56.93
C GLY A 366 -20.91 6.50 58.27
N SER A 367 -20.52 7.30 59.23
CA SER A 367 -20.40 7.12 60.67
C SER A 367 -21.39 6.17 61.29
#